data_c1467b79c6e4f26c0281be6491abf923
#
_entry.id   c1467b79c6e4f26c0281be6491abf923
#
_cell.length_a   1.000
_cell.length_b   1.000
_cell.length_c   1.000
_cell.angle_alpha   90.00
_cell.angle_beta   90.00
_cell.angle_gamma   90.00
#
_symmetry.space_group_name_H-M   'P 1'
#
loop_
_entity.id
_entity.type
_entity.pdbx_description
1 polymer ?
#
loop_
_entity_poly.entity_id
_entity_poly.type
_entity_poly.pdbx_seq_one_letter_code
_entity_poly.pdbx_strand_id
1 'polypeptide(L)'
;MITKPKPASDQEGFFWKTKTLDEMSNAEWESLCDGCARCCLEKLEDEDTGKIYFTHVSCKLLDAGLCACKDYAHRSEHVSDCVRLTPANVRTLNWLPPSCGYRLVAEGRDLYWWHPLISGDPNTVHEAGVSVRGRVRGTENEIADEDLEDHIVQWPVQLPKRARLKKPSRS
;
A
#
# COMPACT_ATOMS: atom_id res chain seq x y z
N MET A 1 16.16 18.02 -20.29
CA MET A 1 16.01 16.59 -20.66
C MET A 1 15.82 15.77 -19.40
N ILE A 2 14.64 15.27 -19.18
CA ILE A 2 14.40 14.29 -18.13
C ILE A 2 14.88 12.96 -18.70
N THR A 3 16.05 12.51 -18.29
CA THR A 3 16.51 11.16 -18.60
C THR A 3 15.58 10.17 -17.92
N LYS A 4 14.86 9.37 -18.72
CA LYS A 4 14.18 8.19 -18.22
C LYS A 4 15.18 7.39 -17.36
N PRO A 5 14.84 7.05 -16.11
CA PRO A 5 15.70 6.13 -15.38
C PRO A 5 15.79 4.84 -16.20
N LYS A 6 17.01 4.41 -16.44
CA LYS A 6 17.30 3.14 -17.08
C LYS A 6 16.54 2.04 -16.34
N PRO A 7 15.82 1.15 -17.02
CA PRO A 7 15.21 0.01 -16.34
C PRO A 7 16.32 -0.74 -15.61
N ALA A 8 16.12 -0.93 -14.33
CA ALA A 8 17.09 -1.58 -13.48
C ALA A 8 17.22 -3.05 -13.89
N SER A 9 18.16 -3.31 -14.78
CA SER A 9 18.49 -4.66 -15.24
C SER A 9 19.41 -5.41 -14.26
N ASP A 10 19.96 -4.71 -13.27
CA ASP A 10 20.90 -5.29 -12.33
C ASP A 10 20.33 -5.28 -10.91
N GLN A 11 19.88 -6.45 -10.49
CA GLN A 11 19.29 -6.65 -9.17
C GLN A 11 20.28 -6.48 -8.00
N GLU A 12 21.54 -6.29 -8.30
CA GLU A 12 22.61 -6.17 -7.30
C GLU A 12 22.71 -4.79 -6.62
N GLY A 13 21.94 -3.80 -7.07
CA GLY A 13 22.04 -2.43 -6.57
C GLY A 13 20.82 -1.87 -5.85
N PHE A 14 19.74 -2.62 -5.72
CA PHE A 14 18.52 -2.11 -5.08
C PHE A 14 18.68 -2.03 -3.56
N PHE A 15 18.49 -0.83 -2.99
CA PHE A 15 18.66 -0.62 -1.56
C PHE A 15 17.76 -1.54 -0.71
N TRP A 16 16.54 -1.85 -1.16
CA TRP A 16 15.62 -2.73 -0.42
C TRP A 16 16.06 -4.21 -0.39
N LYS A 17 17.05 -4.57 -1.19
CA LYS A 17 17.66 -5.91 -1.20
C LYS A 17 18.99 -5.98 -0.47
N THR A 18 19.67 -4.85 -0.35
CA THR A 18 21.04 -4.78 0.18
C THR A 18 21.13 -4.20 1.58
N LYS A 19 20.15 -3.39 1.96
CA LYS A 19 20.09 -2.75 3.28
C LYS A 19 19.09 -3.45 4.19
N THR A 20 19.37 -3.46 5.49
CA THR A 20 18.36 -3.75 6.49
C THR A 20 17.38 -2.58 6.58
N LEU A 21 16.21 -2.79 7.19
CA LEU A 21 15.21 -1.73 7.34
C LEU A 21 15.77 -0.52 8.09
N ASP A 22 16.59 -0.78 9.12
CA ASP A 22 17.18 0.28 9.95
C ASP A 22 18.30 1.07 9.24
N GLU A 23 18.92 0.50 8.23
CA GLU A 23 19.95 1.15 7.41
C GLU A 23 19.39 2.08 6.33
N MET A 24 18.09 2.02 6.08
CA MET A 24 17.44 2.86 5.07
C MET A 24 17.35 4.30 5.55
N SER A 25 17.61 5.25 4.64
CA SER A 25 17.31 6.66 4.88
C SER A 25 15.79 6.87 4.93
N ASN A 26 15.35 8.03 5.47
CA ASN A 26 13.93 8.37 5.48
C ASN A 26 13.35 8.39 4.06
N ALA A 27 14.08 8.92 3.09
CA ALA A 27 13.65 8.95 1.69
C ALA A 27 13.52 7.54 1.10
N GLU A 28 14.46 6.66 1.38
CA GLU A 28 14.39 5.26 0.96
C GLU A 28 13.20 4.54 1.60
N TRP A 29 13.01 4.72 2.90
CA TRP A 29 11.88 4.13 3.63
C TRP A 29 10.53 4.58 3.06
N GLU A 30 10.33 5.90 2.90
CA GLU A 30 9.10 6.46 2.34
C GLU A 30 8.84 5.99 0.90
N SER A 31 9.88 5.73 0.12
CA SER A 31 9.76 5.25 -1.26
C SER A 31 9.24 3.82 -1.38
N LEU A 32 9.19 3.05 -0.30
CA LEU A 32 8.64 1.69 -0.31
C LEU A 32 7.12 1.65 -0.46
N CYS A 33 6.43 2.76 -0.23
CA CYS A 33 5.00 2.88 -0.49
C CYS A 33 4.73 2.87 -2.00
N ASP A 34 3.84 1.98 -2.44
CA ASP A 34 3.45 1.92 -3.86
C ASP A 34 2.34 2.90 -4.25
N GLY A 35 1.72 3.57 -3.26
CA GLY A 35 0.64 4.52 -3.51
C GLY A 35 -0.74 3.88 -3.71
N CYS A 36 -0.94 2.63 -3.28
CA CYS A 36 -2.23 1.95 -3.42
C CYS A 36 -3.31 2.52 -2.49
N ALA A 37 -2.93 3.14 -1.38
CA ALA A 37 -3.79 3.73 -0.35
C ALA A 37 -4.73 2.75 0.38
N ARG A 38 -4.56 1.45 0.22
CA ARG A 38 -5.41 0.44 0.90
C ARG A 38 -5.27 0.49 2.43
N CYS A 39 -4.13 0.97 2.93
CA CYS A 39 -3.93 1.20 4.37
C CYS A 39 -4.83 2.31 4.94
N CYS A 40 -5.37 3.19 4.10
CA CYS A 40 -6.31 4.25 4.48
C CYS A 40 -7.77 3.83 4.44
N LEU A 41 -8.06 2.56 4.13
CA LEU A 41 -9.41 2.00 4.21
C LEU A 41 -9.72 1.58 5.64
N GLU A 42 -10.97 1.73 6.03
CA GLU A 42 -11.49 1.14 7.27
C GLU A 42 -11.44 -0.39 7.17
N LYS A 43 -11.06 -1.04 8.26
CA LYS A 43 -10.84 -2.48 8.32
C LYS A 43 -11.55 -3.07 9.53
N LEU A 44 -11.98 -4.30 9.40
CA LEU A 44 -12.55 -5.09 10.50
C LEU A 44 -11.70 -6.34 10.71
N GLU A 45 -11.50 -6.70 11.96
CA GLU A 45 -10.80 -7.92 12.35
C GLU A 45 -11.80 -8.91 12.93
N ASP A 46 -11.77 -10.13 12.43
CA ASP A 46 -12.53 -11.24 12.99
C ASP A 46 -11.93 -11.64 14.34
N GLU A 47 -12.71 -11.58 15.40
CA GLU A 47 -12.25 -11.84 16.78
C GLU A 47 -11.79 -13.30 17.00
N ASP A 48 -12.38 -14.23 16.25
CA ASP A 48 -12.08 -15.66 16.41
C ASP A 48 -10.85 -16.08 15.59
N THR A 49 -10.69 -15.52 14.39
CA THR A 49 -9.64 -15.94 13.44
C THR A 49 -8.50 -14.97 13.27
N GLY A 50 -8.68 -13.70 13.69
CA GLY A 50 -7.74 -12.61 13.43
C GLY A 50 -7.66 -12.18 11.96
N LYS A 51 -8.60 -12.64 11.13
CA LYS A 51 -8.64 -12.30 9.72
C LYS A 51 -9.07 -10.84 9.54
N ILE A 52 -8.33 -10.13 8.68
CA ILE A 52 -8.61 -8.74 8.35
C ILE A 52 -9.49 -8.65 7.10
N TYR A 53 -10.57 -7.89 7.23
CA TYR A 53 -11.47 -7.56 6.14
C TYR A 53 -11.36 -6.08 5.81
N PHE A 54 -11.10 -5.77 4.55
CA PHE A 54 -11.09 -4.39 4.05
C PHE A 54 -12.49 -3.99 3.61
N THR A 55 -12.84 -2.74 3.90
CA THR A 55 -14.07 -2.12 3.41
C THR A 55 -13.77 -1.18 2.24
N HIS A 56 -14.81 -0.68 1.57
CA HIS A 56 -14.68 0.42 0.61
C HIS A 56 -14.91 1.81 1.23
N VAL A 57 -14.84 1.87 2.56
CA VAL A 57 -14.95 3.11 3.34
C VAL A 57 -13.56 3.61 3.66
N SER A 58 -13.29 4.87 3.39
CA SER A 58 -11.95 5.44 3.59
C SER A 58 -11.87 6.37 4.80
N CYS A 59 -10.63 6.57 5.27
CA CYS A 59 -10.29 7.66 6.16
C CYS A 59 -10.73 9.01 5.55
N LYS A 60 -11.21 9.91 6.38
CA LYS A 60 -11.63 11.28 5.98
C LYS A 60 -10.52 12.09 5.31
N LEU A 61 -9.26 11.78 5.59
CA LEU A 61 -8.10 12.46 5.01
C LEU A 61 -7.68 11.88 3.65
N LEU A 62 -8.25 10.77 3.21
CA LEU A 62 -7.88 10.19 1.92
C LEU A 62 -8.47 10.98 0.77
N ASP A 63 -7.61 11.42 -0.15
CA ASP A 63 -8.01 11.77 -1.50
C ASP A 63 -8.00 10.50 -2.35
N ALA A 64 -9.18 9.96 -2.63
CA ALA A 64 -9.32 8.68 -3.32
C ALA A 64 -8.93 8.76 -4.81
N GLY A 65 -8.96 9.94 -5.41
CA GLY A 65 -8.52 10.16 -6.78
C GLY A 65 -7.01 10.15 -6.92
N LEU A 66 -6.33 10.80 -5.98
CA LEU A 66 -4.87 10.85 -5.93
C LEU A 66 -4.26 9.67 -5.17
N CYS A 67 -5.05 8.92 -4.42
CA CYS A 67 -4.60 7.86 -3.51
C CYS A 67 -3.53 8.36 -2.52
N ALA A 68 -3.77 9.54 -1.96
CA ALA A 68 -2.86 10.22 -1.05
C ALA A 68 -3.61 10.87 0.11
N CYS A 69 -2.96 10.96 1.25
CA CYS A 69 -3.48 11.69 2.40
C CYS A 69 -3.49 13.19 2.10
N LYS A 70 -4.62 13.86 2.38
CA LYS A 70 -4.78 15.31 2.18
C LYS A 70 -3.89 16.15 3.10
N ASP A 71 -3.53 15.61 4.26
CA ASP A 71 -2.64 16.24 5.22
C ASP A 71 -1.71 15.21 5.87
N TYR A 72 -0.81 14.69 5.06
CA TYR A 72 0.11 13.63 5.47
C TYR A 72 0.99 14.04 6.67
N ALA A 73 1.46 15.28 6.69
CA ALA A 73 2.36 15.76 7.74
C ALA A 73 1.70 15.81 9.13
N HIS A 74 0.41 16.14 9.18
CA HIS A 74 -0.35 16.30 10.43
C HIS A 74 -1.45 15.25 10.62
N ARG A 75 -1.36 14.14 9.88
CA ARG A 75 -2.43 13.13 9.85
C ARG A 75 -2.79 12.56 11.21
N SER A 76 -1.82 12.38 12.10
CA SER A 76 -2.05 11.88 13.45
C SER A 76 -2.73 12.89 14.38
N GLU A 77 -2.70 14.18 14.06
CA GLU A 77 -3.43 15.22 14.80
C GLU A 77 -4.94 15.18 14.47
N HIS A 78 -5.28 14.79 13.24
CA HIS A 78 -6.65 14.69 12.76
C HIS A 78 -7.28 13.31 12.95
N VAL A 79 -6.46 12.28 12.88
CA VAL A 79 -6.86 10.88 12.99
C VAL A 79 -5.95 10.20 14.02
N SER A 80 -6.44 10.03 15.23
CA SER A 80 -5.65 9.55 16.37
C SER A 80 -5.13 8.11 16.20
N ASP A 81 -5.85 7.29 15.45
CA ASP A 81 -5.50 5.90 15.16
C ASP A 81 -4.72 5.71 13.84
N CYS A 82 -4.35 6.81 13.19
CA CYS A 82 -3.47 6.74 12.03
C CYS A 82 -2.07 6.29 12.44
N VAL A 83 -1.65 5.13 11.94
CA VAL A 83 -0.36 4.55 12.28
C VAL A 83 0.72 5.06 11.34
N ARG A 84 1.81 5.52 11.91
CA ARG A 84 3.04 5.81 11.16
C ARG A 84 3.86 4.52 11.05
N LEU A 85 4.11 4.07 9.84
CA LEU A 85 4.96 2.90 9.59
C LEU A 85 6.43 3.22 9.88
N THR A 86 7.06 2.34 10.63
CA THR A 86 8.49 2.42 10.95
C THR A 86 9.13 1.04 10.79
N PRO A 87 10.46 0.96 10.65
CA PRO A 87 11.16 -0.32 10.68
C PRO A 87 10.86 -1.15 11.94
N ALA A 88 10.57 -0.48 13.06
CA ALA A 88 10.30 -1.16 14.33
C ALA A 88 8.91 -1.82 14.38
N ASN A 89 7.89 -1.24 13.75
CA ASN A 89 6.51 -1.71 13.87
C ASN A 89 5.97 -2.46 12.66
N VAL A 90 6.58 -2.35 11.49
CA VAL A 90 6.06 -2.89 10.23
C VAL A 90 5.75 -4.40 10.30
N ARG A 91 6.55 -5.16 11.04
CA ARG A 91 6.35 -6.61 11.19
C ARG A 91 5.23 -7.00 12.13
N THR A 92 4.79 -6.08 12.97
CA THR A 92 3.71 -6.33 13.95
C THR A 92 2.33 -5.95 13.43
N LEU A 93 2.25 -5.28 12.28
CA LEU A 93 1.00 -4.81 11.70
C LEU A 93 0.42 -5.86 10.75
N ASN A 94 -0.52 -6.65 11.25
CA ASN A 94 -1.17 -7.73 10.50
C ASN A 94 -2.16 -7.26 9.45
N TRP A 95 -2.54 -5.98 9.48
CA TRP A 95 -3.57 -5.39 8.61
C TRP A 95 -3.01 -4.75 7.33
N LEU A 96 -1.71 -4.69 7.15
CA LEU A 96 -1.13 -4.20 5.91
C LEU A 96 -1.54 -5.10 4.74
N PRO A 97 -1.90 -4.52 3.57
CA PRO A 97 -2.22 -5.32 2.39
C PRO A 97 -1.09 -6.30 2.05
N PRO A 98 -1.40 -7.51 1.57
CA PRO A 98 -0.37 -8.47 1.17
C PRO A 98 0.57 -7.97 0.07
N SER A 99 0.13 -6.98 -0.71
CA SER A 99 0.91 -6.33 -1.77
C SER A 99 1.65 -5.08 -1.31
N CYS A 100 1.53 -4.68 -0.04
CA CYS A 100 2.19 -3.48 0.49
C CYS A 100 3.71 -3.60 0.36
N GLY A 101 4.35 -2.58 -0.22
CA GLY A 101 5.81 -2.56 -0.41
C GLY A 101 6.59 -2.66 0.89
N TYR A 102 6.14 -1.98 1.94
CA TYR A 102 6.74 -2.10 3.28
C TYR A 102 6.70 -3.54 3.81
N ARG A 103 5.53 -4.17 3.68
CA ARG A 103 5.34 -5.55 4.13
C ARG A 103 6.18 -6.54 3.34
N LEU A 104 6.21 -6.39 2.02
CA LEU A 104 7.00 -7.26 1.15
C LEU A 104 8.49 -7.22 1.52
N VAL A 105 9.04 -6.02 1.68
CA VAL A 105 10.46 -5.84 2.03
C VAL A 105 10.74 -6.37 3.44
N ALA A 106 9.86 -6.11 4.40
CA ALA A 106 9.99 -6.63 5.77
C ALA A 106 9.96 -8.16 5.82
N GLU A 107 9.23 -8.81 4.91
CA GLU A 107 9.15 -10.27 4.79
C GLU A 107 10.27 -10.87 3.91
N GLY A 108 11.20 -10.05 3.42
CA GLY A 108 12.28 -10.48 2.52
C GLY A 108 11.79 -10.84 1.11
N ARG A 109 10.65 -10.32 0.70
CA ARG A 109 10.04 -10.56 -0.61
C ARG A 109 10.34 -9.40 -1.54
N ASP A 110 10.29 -9.67 -2.84
CA ASP A 110 10.54 -8.66 -3.86
C ASP A 110 9.30 -7.79 -4.10
N LEU A 111 9.54 -6.55 -4.58
CA LEU A 111 8.47 -5.65 -5.00
C LEU A 111 7.82 -6.14 -6.30
N TYR A 112 6.53 -5.84 -6.45
CA TYR A 112 5.81 -6.20 -7.66
C TYR A 112 6.13 -5.25 -8.82
N TRP A 113 5.87 -5.71 -10.05
CA TRP A 113 6.17 -4.96 -11.28
C TRP A 113 5.55 -3.55 -11.33
N TRP A 114 4.39 -3.35 -10.69
CA TRP A 114 3.70 -2.04 -10.68
C TRP A 114 4.26 -1.06 -9.66
N HIS A 115 5.13 -1.51 -8.78
CA HIS A 115 5.74 -0.62 -7.79
C HIS A 115 6.57 0.44 -8.53
N PRO A 116 6.43 1.74 -8.18
CA PRO A 116 7.16 2.81 -8.86
C PRO A 116 8.68 2.63 -8.88
N LEU A 117 9.26 2.00 -7.86
CA LEU A 117 10.69 1.67 -7.83
C LEU A 117 11.09 0.64 -8.89
N ILE A 118 10.16 -0.18 -9.37
CA ILE A 118 10.39 -1.17 -10.42
C ILE A 118 10.01 -0.62 -11.78
N SER A 119 8.81 -0.04 -11.90
CA SER A 119 8.28 0.43 -13.18
C SER A 119 8.85 1.79 -13.60
N GLY A 120 9.28 2.60 -12.65
CA GLY A 120 9.67 3.99 -12.90
C GLY A 120 8.47 4.92 -13.14
N ASP A 121 7.24 4.45 -12.94
CA ASP A 121 6.02 5.20 -13.18
C ASP A 121 5.07 5.08 -11.98
N PRO A 122 4.67 6.20 -11.33
CA PRO A 122 3.75 6.17 -10.20
C PRO A 122 2.32 5.75 -10.58
N ASN A 123 1.99 5.68 -11.85
CA ASN A 123 0.65 5.31 -12.32
C ASN A 123 0.44 3.80 -12.47
N THR A 124 1.50 3.00 -12.51
CA THR A 124 1.38 1.56 -12.74
C THR A 124 0.62 0.83 -11.64
N VAL A 125 0.64 1.31 -10.41
CA VAL A 125 -0.17 0.77 -9.30
C VAL A 125 -1.67 0.87 -9.60
N HIS A 126 -2.10 1.94 -10.25
CA HIS A 126 -3.49 2.13 -10.67
C HIS A 126 -3.85 1.26 -11.88
N GLU A 127 -2.96 1.18 -12.84
CA GLU A 127 -3.12 0.32 -14.03
C GLU A 127 -3.22 -1.16 -13.65
N ALA A 128 -2.48 -1.57 -12.62
CA ALA A 128 -2.52 -2.94 -12.10
C ALA A 128 -3.85 -3.28 -11.40
N GLY A 129 -4.65 -2.27 -11.05
CA GLY A 129 -5.93 -2.45 -10.36
C GLY A 129 -5.80 -2.77 -8.88
N VAL A 130 -4.67 -2.47 -8.27
CA VAL A 130 -4.41 -2.72 -6.82
C VAL A 130 -4.65 -1.50 -5.95
N SER A 131 -4.82 -0.32 -6.52
CA SER A 131 -5.10 0.90 -5.77
C SER A 131 -6.60 1.07 -5.47
N VAL A 132 -6.91 1.95 -4.53
CA VAL A 132 -8.29 2.27 -4.15
C VAL A 132 -8.99 3.19 -5.16
N ARG A 133 -8.28 3.71 -6.16
CA ARG A 133 -8.85 4.62 -7.15
C ARG A 133 -10.09 4.01 -7.82
N GLY A 134 -11.22 4.74 -7.73
CA GLY A 134 -12.49 4.29 -8.28
C GLY A 134 -13.23 3.24 -7.46
N ARG A 135 -12.74 2.87 -6.28
CA ARG A 135 -13.32 1.81 -5.44
C ARG A 135 -13.85 2.29 -4.09
N VAL A 136 -13.56 3.51 -3.70
CA VAL A 136 -14.06 4.10 -2.44
C VAL A 136 -15.52 4.52 -2.64
N ARG A 137 -16.38 4.16 -1.67
CA ARG A 137 -17.83 4.44 -1.71
C ARG A 137 -18.31 5.37 -0.60
N GLY A 138 -17.42 5.84 0.23
CA GLY A 138 -17.73 6.78 1.30
C GLY A 138 -16.57 6.90 2.27
N THR A 139 -16.71 7.81 3.22
CA THR A 139 -15.71 8.05 4.25
C THR A 139 -16.25 7.66 5.64
N GLU A 140 -15.36 7.56 6.61
CA GLU A 140 -15.71 7.33 8.01
C GLU A 140 -16.68 8.37 8.60
N ASN A 141 -16.74 9.58 8.00
CA ASN A 141 -17.67 10.61 8.41
C ASN A 141 -19.10 10.38 7.90
N GLU A 142 -19.25 9.58 6.85
CA GLU A 142 -20.54 9.32 6.18
C GLU A 142 -21.15 7.98 6.62
N ILE A 143 -20.30 7.05 7.04
CA ILE A 143 -20.70 5.66 7.37
C ILE A 143 -20.33 5.40 8.82
N ALA A 144 -21.33 5.01 9.62
CA ALA A 144 -21.14 4.70 11.04
C ALA A 144 -20.36 3.39 11.22
N ASP A 145 -19.63 3.27 12.33
CA ASP A 145 -18.82 2.09 12.64
C ASP A 145 -19.65 0.80 12.67
N GLU A 146 -20.89 0.88 13.16
CA GLU A 146 -21.83 -0.24 13.22
C GLU A 146 -22.28 -0.74 11.83
N ASP A 147 -22.17 0.12 10.81
CA ASP A 147 -22.56 -0.22 9.43
C ASP A 147 -21.36 -0.72 8.59
N LEU A 148 -20.14 -0.67 9.11
CA LEU A 148 -18.93 -1.03 8.35
C LEU A 148 -18.97 -2.48 7.83
N GLU A 149 -19.59 -3.39 8.55
CA GLU A 149 -19.70 -4.80 8.16
C GLU A 149 -20.42 -4.95 6.80
N ASP A 150 -21.43 -4.12 6.53
CA ASP A 150 -22.15 -4.10 5.26
C ASP A 150 -21.32 -3.56 4.09
N HIS A 151 -20.19 -2.94 4.39
CA HIS A 151 -19.27 -2.32 3.42
C HIS A 151 -18.02 -3.14 3.19
N ILE A 152 -17.93 -4.36 3.71
CA ILE A 152 -16.81 -5.27 3.44
C ILE A 152 -16.82 -5.61 1.95
N VAL A 153 -15.64 -5.46 1.33
CA VAL A 153 -15.41 -5.87 -0.05
C VAL A 153 -14.26 -6.85 -0.11
N GLN A 154 -14.34 -7.77 -1.06
CA GLN A 154 -13.24 -8.68 -1.29
C GLN A 154 -12.12 -7.95 -2.03
N TRP A 155 -11.08 -7.61 -1.28
CA TRP A 155 -9.80 -7.28 -1.85
C TRP A 155 -9.04 -8.58 -2.05
N PRO A 156 -8.46 -8.78 -3.22
CA PRO A 156 -7.76 -10.04 -3.46
C PRO A 156 -6.61 -10.21 -2.46
N VAL A 157 -6.63 -11.31 -1.74
CA VAL A 157 -5.48 -11.78 -0.96
C VAL A 157 -4.35 -12.11 -1.91
N GLN A 158 -4.72 -12.56 -3.10
CA GLN A 158 -3.83 -12.74 -4.24
C GLN A 158 -3.87 -11.49 -5.12
N LEU A 159 -2.84 -11.32 -5.94
CA LEU A 159 -2.79 -10.25 -6.91
C LEU A 159 -4.01 -10.27 -7.83
N PRO A 160 -4.54 -9.10 -8.20
CA PRO A 160 -5.56 -9.03 -9.24
C PRO A 160 -5.09 -9.80 -10.50
N LYS A 161 -6.02 -10.46 -11.15
CA LYS A 161 -5.72 -11.24 -12.35
C LYS A 161 -4.99 -10.40 -13.41
N ARG A 162 -5.42 -9.16 -13.58
CA ARG A 162 -4.78 -8.21 -14.50
C ARG A 162 -3.34 -7.91 -14.13
N ALA A 163 -3.05 -7.75 -12.85
CA ALA A 163 -1.69 -7.51 -12.36
C ALA A 163 -0.78 -8.71 -12.65
N ARG A 164 -1.31 -9.92 -12.49
CA ARG A 164 -0.57 -11.15 -12.79
C ARG A 164 -0.24 -11.29 -14.27
N LEU A 165 -1.17 -10.91 -15.15
CA LEU A 165 -0.97 -10.95 -16.60
C LEU A 165 0.12 -9.99 -17.09
N LYS A 166 0.31 -8.86 -16.37
CA LYS A 166 1.32 -7.86 -16.71
C LYS A 166 2.67 -8.09 -16.03
N LYS A 167 2.77 -9.08 -15.16
CA LYS A 167 4.03 -9.41 -14.51
C LYS A 167 5.05 -9.75 -15.59
N PRO A 168 6.23 -9.07 -15.62
CA PRO A 168 7.25 -9.43 -16.58
C PRO A 168 7.63 -10.89 -16.43
N SER A 169 7.70 -11.59 -17.55
CA SER A 169 8.23 -12.95 -17.56
C SER A 169 9.67 -12.90 -17.07
N ARG A 170 9.93 -13.60 -15.99
CA ARG A 170 11.29 -13.86 -15.57
C ARG A 170 11.74 -15.11 -16.32
N SER A 171 12.54 -14.85 -17.29
CA SER A 171 13.34 -15.94 -17.87
C SER A 171 14.48 -16.25 -16.93
#